data_60e9447803824553cd48e137126a866e
#
_entry.id   60e9447803824553cd48e137126a866e
#
_cell.length_a   1.000
_cell.length_b   1.000
_cell.length_c   1.000
_cell.angle_alpha   90.00
_cell.angle_beta   90.00
_cell.angle_gamma   90.00
#
_symmetry.space_group_name_H-M   'P 1'
#
loop_
_entity.id
_entity.type
_entity.pdbx_description
1 polymer ?
#
loop_
_entity_poly.entity_id
_entity_poly.type
_entity_poly.pdbx_seq_one_letter_code
_entity_poly.pdbx_strand_id
1 'polypeptide(L)'
;MCNHDHPLFQKKEKESKDERTVHDQEHLLWNRRSFIQALGLVGGGSMMLGSHTVSATKPSPLSVALAESENDHILVIIRLEGGNDGLNTIVPVYDYASYANLRPTIRHQQSDLLNLNADFAIPNYMNALESVWGDGNMKVVHGVGYPQQNLSHFRSTDIWASTADTYEEPTGWWGRYFEDLYPDYLINPPEIPPAVQIGNVGNLIFDGNNNNYAFTVANLEQLQNVAENGTLHDVVNIPDCVYGDKLLFMRATANTTFLYAETIHDAYTAASNNADYGEGDLGQQLSAVARLIKGGLGTKVYMVSLGSFDTHANQPERHQELLQDLSNSIKAFYEDLAVSGMDDKVLGMTISEFGRRPYENGSDGTDHGAASPVMLFGAGLNGSGFVGEHPDINEWDANDNLIPTNDFRDVYNSVLTNWFCLDPSVINTILLNQSYEILDLGIECQTLSTNDFSNVNRFSHVPVYKNNTVYLEMNVPSAGRGTIVLYDLVGREIGTIANQLFFEGRHSIDIKEAIGKRLSFGQYIYRISLGGQHYSKSLMIK
;
A
#
# COMPACT_ATOMS: atom_id res chain seq x y z
N MET A 1 -7.57 -19.77 35.73
CA MET A 1 -9.05 -19.92 35.87
C MET A 1 -9.64 -18.54 36.01
N CYS A 2 -10.46 -18.12 35.08
CA CYS A 2 -11.20 -16.86 35.24
C CYS A 2 -12.24 -17.01 36.34
N ASN A 3 -12.22 -16.11 37.31
CA ASN A 3 -13.13 -16.14 38.44
C ASN A 3 -14.47 -15.51 37.99
N HIS A 4 -15.54 -16.30 37.89
CA HIS A 4 -16.85 -15.86 37.43
C HIS A 4 -17.65 -15.04 38.46
N ASP A 5 -17.10 -14.82 39.65
CA ASP A 5 -17.79 -14.13 40.76
C ASP A 5 -17.60 -12.62 40.79
N HIS A 6 -17.02 -12.00 39.75
CA HIS A 6 -16.85 -10.55 39.70
C HIS A 6 -18.18 -9.89 39.36
N PRO A 7 -18.59 -8.81 40.07
CA PRO A 7 -19.91 -8.15 39.90
C PRO A 7 -20.25 -7.69 38.48
N LEU A 8 -19.24 -7.49 37.62
CA LEU A 8 -19.42 -7.12 36.22
C LEU A 8 -19.85 -8.29 35.30
N PHE A 9 -19.87 -9.53 35.80
CA PHE A 9 -20.20 -10.72 35.01
C PHE A 9 -21.42 -11.48 35.53
N GLN A 10 -22.15 -10.96 36.51
CA GLN A 10 -23.43 -11.56 36.91
C GLN A 10 -24.47 -11.31 35.84
N LYS A 11 -24.84 -12.37 35.11
CA LYS A 11 -25.99 -12.42 34.22
C LYS A 11 -27.24 -12.07 35.03
N LYS A 12 -27.88 -10.95 34.73
CA LYS A 12 -29.26 -10.72 35.17
C LYS A 12 -30.17 -11.71 34.44
N GLU A 13 -30.52 -12.79 35.08
CA GLU A 13 -31.62 -13.63 34.63
C GLU A 13 -32.90 -12.91 35.00
N LYS A 14 -33.54 -12.36 34.03
CA LYS A 14 -34.94 -11.99 33.77
C LYS A 14 -35.05 -10.65 33.06
N GLU A 15 -35.02 -10.71 31.78
CA GLU A 15 -35.46 -9.61 30.92
C GLU A 15 -36.56 -10.12 29.97
N SER A 16 -37.55 -9.26 29.75
CA SER A 16 -38.74 -9.54 28.94
C SER A 16 -38.38 -9.76 27.46
N LYS A 17 -39.23 -10.44 26.71
CA LYS A 17 -38.99 -10.76 25.30
C LYS A 17 -38.75 -9.52 24.40
N ASP A 18 -39.19 -8.32 24.83
CA ASP A 18 -39.05 -7.06 24.07
C ASP A 18 -37.65 -6.42 24.21
N GLU A 19 -36.95 -6.63 25.32
CA GLU A 19 -35.58 -6.10 25.48
C GLU A 19 -34.53 -6.86 24.70
N ARG A 20 -34.78 -8.12 24.35
CA ARG A 20 -33.87 -8.88 23.46
C ARG A 20 -33.82 -8.32 22.04
N THR A 21 -34.94 -7.82 21.53
CA THR A 21 -34.99 -7.25 20.18
C THR A 21 -34.26 -5.91 20.07
N VAL A 22 -34.24 -5.11 21.14
CA VAL A 22 -33.47 -3.87 21.18
C VAL A 22 -31.97 -4.17 21.28
N HIS A 23 -31.60 -5.13 22.11
CA HIS A 23 -30.22 -5.58 22.27
C HIS A 23 -29.65 -6.22 21.00
N ASP A 24 -30.44 -7.06 20.32
CA ASP A 24 -30.05 -7.67 19.03
C ASP A 24 -29.99 -6.61 17.90
N GLN A 25 -30.81 -5.55 17.95
CA GLN A 25 -30.74 -4.43 17.02
C GLN A 25 -29.53 -3.55 17.29
N GLU A 26 -29.14 -3.34 18.54
CA GLU A 26 -27.89 -2.64 18.89
C GLU A 26 -26.65 -3.43 18.41
N HIS A 27 -26.66 -4.77 18.50
CA HIS A 27 -25.62 -5.60 17.93
C HIS A 27 -25.52 -5.54 16.41
N LEU A 28 -26.64 -5.36 15.71
CA LEU A 28 -26.68 -5.15 14.25
C LEU A 28 -26.20 -3.74 13.84
N LEU A 29 -26.35 -2.76 14.71
CA LEU A 29 -25.86 -1.38 14.50
C LEU A 29 -24.38 -1.22 14.86
N TRP A 30 -23.86 -2.08 15.72
CA TRP A 30 -22.45 -2.15 16.09
C TRP A 30 -21.73 -3.17 15.19
N ASN A 31 -21.59 -2.81 13.92
CA ASN A 31 -20.65 -3.52 13.05
C ASN A 31 -19.20 -3.15 13.47
N ARG A 32 -18.25 -3.95 13.02
CA ARG A 32 -16.81 -3.77 13.30
C ARG A 32 -16.34 -2.33 13.13
N ARG A 33 -16.88 -1.64 12.14
CA ARG A 33 -16.55 -0.26 11.75
C ARG A 33 -17.04 0.76 12.77
N SER A 34 -18.27 0.63 13.27
CA SER A 34 -18.83 1.54 14.29
C SER A 34 -18.13 1.41 15.64
N PHE A 35 -17.65 0.22 15.98
CA PHE A 35 -16.91 -0.02 17.21
C PHE A 35 -15.52 0.65 17.17
N ILE A 36 -14.83 0.56 16.05
CA ILE A 36 -13.52 1.21 15.83
C ILE A 36 -13.67 2.74 15.87
N GLN A 37 -14.72 3.29 15.25
CA GLN A 37 -15.02 4.72 15.29
C GLN A 37 -15.35 5.24 16.69
N ALA A 38 -16.03 4.42 17.51
CA ALA A 38 -16.41 4.80 18.88
C ALA A 38 -15.24 4.77 19.88
N LEU A 39 -14.20 3.97 19.62
CA LEU A 39 -13.05 3.87 20.52
C LEU A 39 -12.08 5.05 20.41
N GLY A 40 -12.17 5.90 19.38
CA GLY A 40 -11.35 7.11 19.26
C GLY A 40 -9.83 6.83 19.38
N LEU A 41 -9.41 5.63 19.02
CA LEU A 41 -8.01 5.23 19.15
C LEU A 41 -7.16 5.98 18.12
N VAL A 42 -6.47 6.95 18.61
CA VAL A 42 -5.34 7.57 17.94
C VAL A 42 -4.21 6.54 17.95
N GLY A 43 -3.91 5.98 16.79
CA GLY A 43 -2.75 5.14 16.58
C GLY A 43 -3.02 3.63 16.56
N GLY A 44 -2.79 3.06 15.41
CA GLY A 44 -2.40 1.71 15.15
C GLY A 44 -3.31 0.55 15.52
N GLY A 45 -3.69 -0.17 14.51
CA GLY A 45 -4.25 -1.51 14.63
C GLY A 45 -5.77 -1.56 14.82
N SER A 46 -6.48 -2.04 13.82
CA SER A 46 -7.90 -2.32 13.92
C SER A 46 -8.18 -3.70 14.50
N MET A 47 -9.27 -3.79 15.25
CA MET A 47 -9.70 -4.96 16.01
C MET A 47 -10.60 -5.90 15.24
N MET A 48 -10.40 -7.21 15.41
CA MET A 48 -11.44 -8.21 15.24
C MET A 48 -11.60 -9.07 16.49
N LEU A 49 -12.84 -9.25 16.89
CA LEU A 49 -13.27 -10.17 17.96
C LEU A 49 -13.79 -11.46 17.31
N GLY A 50 -13.07 -12.55 17.49
CA GLY A 50 -13.53 -13.89 17.10
C GLY A 50 -12.58 -14.94 17.65
N SER A 51 -13.15 -15.97 18.29
CA SER A 51 -12.43 -17.07 18.92
C SER A 51 -11.80 -17.97 17.85
N HIS A 52 -10.51 -17.81 17.57
CA HIS A 52 -9.72 -18.85 16.95
C HIS A 52 -8.34 -18.92 17.60
N THR A 53 -7.98 -20.12 18.03
CA THR A 53 -6.64 -20.49 18.48
C THR A 53 -5.65 -20.30 17.35
N VAL A 54 -4.70 -19.40 17.51
CA VAL A 54 -3.54 -19.26 16.62
C VAL A 54 -2.61 -20.42 16.91
N SER A 55 -2.53 -21.38 16.01
CA SER A 55 -1.46 -22.37 16.01
C SER A 55 -0.32 -21.85 15.14
N ALA A 56 0.90 -21.84 15.67
CA ALA A 56 2.10 -21.53 14.92
C ALA A 56 2.20 -22.46 13.69
N THR A 57 1.84 -21.96 12.52
CA THR A 57 2.00 -22.67 11.26
C THR A 57 3.42 -22.47 10.75
N LYS A 58 4.00 -23.51 10.18
CA LYS A 58 5.26 -23.39 9.44
C LYS A 58 5.09 -22.34 8.35
N PRO A 59 6.14 -21.52 8.05
CA PRO A 59 6.06 -20.57 6.96
C PRO A 59 5.53 -21.25 5.69
N SER A 60 4.53 -20.66 5.04
CA SER A 60 4.01 -21.20 3.79
C SER A 60 5.08 -21.11 2.70
N PRO A 61 5.07 -21.95 1.66
CA PRO A 61 5.94 -21.78 0.49
C PRO A 61 5.85 -20.36 -0.08
N LEU A 62 4.71 -19.72 0.11
CA LEU A 62 4.41 -18.36 -0.29
C LEU A 62 5.16 -17.32 0.57
N SER A 63 5.18 -17.47 1.91
CA SER A 63 5.94 -16.56 2.78
C SER A 63 7.45 -16.64 2.53
N VAL A 64 7.94 -17.79 2.05
CA VAL A 64 9.35 -17.96 1.64
C VAL A 64 9.62 -17.25 0.30
N ALA A 65 8.73 -17.43 -0.69
CA ALA A 65 8.85 -16.77 -2.00
C ALA A 65 8.76 -15.24 -1.89
N LEU A 66 7.96 -14.73 -0.96
CA LEU A 66 7.77 -13.29 -0.74
C LEU A 66 8.95 -12.65 0.01
N ALA A 67 9.60 -13.37 0.91
CA ALA A 67 10.84 -12.93 1.53
C ALA A 67 12.01 -12.85 0.52
N GLU A 68 11.86 -13.49 -0.65
CA GLU A 68 12.84 -13.49 -1.74
C GLU A 68 12.60 -12.36 -2.76
N SER A 69 11.47 -11.64 -2.74
CA SER A 69 11.25 -10.48 -3.62
C SER A 69 12.00 -9.26 -3.07
N GLU A 70 13.24 -9.09 -3.47
CA GLU A 70 14.14 -7.98 -3.07
C GLU A 70 13.88 -6.67 -3.84
N ASN A 71 12.64 -6.41 -4.13
CA ASN A 71 12.29 -5.22 -4.86
C ASN A 71 12.10 -4.06 -3.85
N ASP A 72 12.85 -2.97 -4.04
CA ASP A 72 12.79 -1.75 -3.22
C ASP A 72 11.55 -0.88 -3.53
N HIS A 73 10.66 -1.34 -4.37
CA HIS A 73 9.53 -0.59 -4.86
C HIS A 73 8.49 -0.30 -3.78
N ILE A 74 7.91 0.87 -3.86
CA ILE A 74 6.92 1.41 -2.93
C ILE A 74 5.69 1.82 -3.72
N LEU A 75 4.50 1.55 -3.17
CA LEU A 75 3.24 2.04 -3.69
C LEU A 75 2.65 3.08 -2.75
N VAL A 76 2.25 4.22 -3.30
CA VAL A 76 1.46 5.23 -2.60
C VAL A 76 0.06 5.27 -3.23
N ILE A 77 -0.93 4.77 -2.50
CA ILE A 77 -2.33 4.82 -2.90
C ILE A 77 -2.90 6.18 -2.52
N ILE A 78 -3.40 6.92 -3.50
CA ILE A 78 -4.01 8.24 -3.34
C ILE A 78 -5.52 8.08 -3.56
N ARG A 79 -6.28 8.05 -2.50
CA ARG A 79 -7.72 7.87 -2.58
C ARG A 79 -8.42 9.19 -2.79
N LEU A 80 -9.16 9.33 -3.90
CA LEU A 80 -10.03 10.46 -4.21
C LEU A 80 -11.45 10.11 -3.74
N GLU A 81 -11.82 10.56 -2.54
CA GLU A 81 -13.06 10.14 -1.89
C GLU A 81 -14.25 10.97 -2.35
N GLY A 82 -15.27 10.31 -2.87
CA GLY A 82 -16.51 10.94 -3.30
C GLY A 82 -16.87 10.70 -4.76
N GLY A 83 -16.06 10.00 -5.52
CA GLY A 83 -16.28 9.76 -6.95
C GLY A 83 -15.77 10.91 -7.82
N ASN A 84 -14.53 10.79 -8.27
CA ASN A 84 -13.89 11.81 -9.10
C ASN A 84 -14.59 11.96 -10.47
N ASP A 85 -14.83 13.19 -10.90
CA ASP A 85 -15.33 13.50 -12.24
C ASP A 85 -14.23 13.34 -13.31
N GLY A 86 -14.20 12.16 -13.92
CA GLY A 86 -13.19 11.81 -14.91
C GLY A 86 -13.15 12.71 -16.13
N LEU A 87 -14.31 13.13 -16.65
CA LEU A 87 -14.38 13.98 -17.85
C LEU A 87 -13.93 15.43 -17.60
N ASN A 88 -14.02 15.91 -16.36
CA ASN A 88 -13.46 17.21 -15.98
C ASN A 88 -12.04 17.11 -15.38
N THR A 89 -11.52 15.90 -15.19
CA THR A 89 -10.11 15.65 -14.83
C THR A 89 -9.24 15.47 -16.07
N ILE A 90 -9.66 14.59 -16.98
CA ILE A 90 -9.01 14.30 -18.27
C ILE A 90 -10.04 14.61 -19.36
N VAL A 91 -9.93 15.79 -19.96
CA VAL A 91 -10.93 16.30 -20.90
C VAL A 91 -10.71 15.71 -22.31
N PRO A 92 -11.74 15.08 -22.91
CA PRO A 92 -11.64 14.49 -24.25
C PRO A 92 -11.75 15.59 -25.33
N VAL A 93 -10.63 16.20 -25.72
CA VAL A 93 -10.61 17.26 -26.72
C VAL A 93 -10.86 16.73 -28.14
N TYR A 94 -10.66 15.44 -28.39
CA TYR A 94 -10.97 14.80 -29.65
C TYR A 94 -12.48 14.85 -29.98
N ASP A 95 -13.35 14.87 -28.96
CA ASP A 95 -14.81 15.06 -29.09
C ASP A 95 -15.32 16.16 -28.16
N TYR A 96 -14.64 17.29 -28.21
CA TYR A 96 -14.98 18.45 -27.37
C TYR A 96 -16.42 18.93 -27.58
N ALA A 97 -17.00 18.77 -28.79
CA ALA A 97 -18.37 19.20 -29.08
C ALA A 97 -19.39 18.39 -28.25
N SER A 98 -19.25 17.08 -28.16
CA SER A 98 -20.09 16.22 -27.35
C SER A 98 -19.89 16.51 -25.85
N TYR A 99 -18.64 16.62 -25.39
CA TYR A 99 -18.33 17.02 -24.03
C TYR A 99 -18.98 18.35 -23.62
N ALA A 100 -18.86 19.38 -24.48
CA ALA A 100 -19.44 20.70 -24.22
C ALA A 100 -20.98 20.71 -24.24
N ASN A 101 -21.59 19.84 -25.05
CA ASN A 101 -23.04 19.71 -25.12
C ASN A 101 -23.61 18.98 -23.87
N LEU A 102 -22.91 17.99 -23.36
CA LEU A 102 -23.29 17.25 -22.14
C LEU A 102 -23.12 18.10 -20.88
N ARG A 103 -22.23 19.08 -20.89
CA ARG A 103 -21.82 19.89 -19.73
C ARG A 103 -21.83 21.38 -20.04
N PRO A 104 -22.99 21.96 -20.44
CA PRO A 104 -23.06 23.34 -20.90
C PRO A 104 -22.60 24.37 -19.86
N THR A 105 -22.71 24.10 -18.56
CA THR A 105 -22.34 25.03 -17.47
C THR A 105 -21.03 24.67 -16.78
N ILE A 106 -20.72 23.38 -16.61
CA ILE A 106 -19.56 22.92 -15.83
C ILE A 106 -18.36 22.52 -16.68
N ARG A 107 -18.44 22.57 -18.02
CA ARG A 107 -17.31 22.26 -18.88
C ARG A 107 -16.16 23.25 -18.74
N HIS A 108 -14.97 22.79 -18.96
CA HIS A 108 -13.80 23.65 -19.17
C HIS A 108 -13.83 24.23 -20.59
N GLN A 109 -13.52 25.54 -20.72
CA GLN A 109 -13.37 26.15 -22.04
C GLN A 109 -12.05 25.67 -22.67
N GLN A 110 -11.99 25.57 -23.99
CA GLN A 110 -10.76 25.13 -24.68
C GLN A 110 -9.54 26.02 -24.36
N SER A 111 -9.77 27.33 -24.09
CA SER A 111 -8.71 28.26 -23.66
C SER A 111 -8.12 27.94 -22.28
N ASP A 112 -8.82 27.17 -21.48
CA ASP A 112 -8.47 26.84 -20.09
C ASP A 112 -7.93 25.42 -19.95
N LEU A 113 -7.54 24.81 -21.07
CA LEU A 113 -7.01 23.45 -21.15
C LEU A 113 -5.53 23.44 -21.53
N LEU A 114 -4.79 22.52 -20.92
CA LEU A 114 -3.43 22.16 -21.27
C LEU A 114 -3.45 20.79 -21.95
N ASN A 115 -3.08 20.74 -23.22
CA ASN A 115 -3.09 19.50 -23.98
C ASN A 115 -1.97 18.56 -23.53
N LEU A 116 -2.32 17.35 -23.15
CA LEU A 116 -1.37 16.28 -22.90
C LEU A 116 -0.96 15.58 -24.21
N ASN A 117 -1.91 15.47 -25.14
CA ASN A 117 -1.68 15.00 -26.52
C ASN A 117 -2.74 15.64 -27.45
N ALA A 118 -2.94 15.07 -28.66
CA ALA A 118 -3.94 15.56 -29.62
C ALA A 118 -5.38 15.31 -29.17
N ASP A 119 -5.62 14.32 -28.30
CA ASP A 119 -6.94 13.80 -27.96
C ASP A 119 -7.41 14.19 -26.57
N PHE A 120 -6.48 14.45 -25.63
CA PHE A 120 -6.77 14.67 -24.22
C PHE A 120 -6.02 15.86 -23.65
N ALA A 121 -6.69 16.54 -22.72
CA ALA A 121 -6.15 17.69 -22.00
C ALA A 121 -6.52 17.64 -20.51
N ILE A 122 -5.81 18.40 -19.71
CA ILE A 122 -6.13 18.68 -18.30
C ILE A 122 -6.51 20.16 -18.14
N PRO A 123 -7.30 20.53 -17.14
CA PRO A 123 -7.54 21.94 -16.81
C PRO A 123 -6.24 22.68 -16.46
N ASN A 124 -6.16 23.96 -16.83
CA ASN A 124 -4.96 24.78 -16.65
C ASN A 124 -4.52 24.96 -15.19
N TYR A 125 -5.44 24.81 -14.25
CA TYR A 125 -5.10 24.84 -12.81
C TYR A 125 -4.42 23.53 -12.31
N MET A 126 -4.34 22.50 -13.16
CA MET A 126 -3.50 21.32 -12.97
C MET A 126 -2.11 21.47 -13.63
N ASN A 127 -1.65 22.69 -13.90
CA ASN A 127 -0.42 22.97 -14.62
C ASN A 127 0.85 22.37 -14.00
N ALA A 128 0.82 22.07 -12.71
CA ALA A 128 1.93 21.37 -12.04
C ALA A 128 2.18 19.97 -12.64
N LEU A 129 1.14 19.29 -13.16
CA LEU A 129 1.30 18.00 -13.84
C LEU A 129 1.87 18.11 -15.26
N GLU A 130 1.95 19.30 -15.85
CA GLU A 130 2.53 19.49 -17.20
C GLU A 130 3.99 19.04 -17.24
N SER A 131 4.78 19.39 -16.21
CA SER A 131 6.16 18.92 -16.09
C SER A 131 6.24 17.41 -15.82
N VAL A 132 5.39 16.86 -14.95
CA VAL A 132 5.34 15.42 -14.64
C VAL A 132 5.01 14.60 -15.90
N TRP A 133 4.07 15.10 -16.72
CA TRP A 133 3.75 14.51 -18.02
C TRP A 133 4.91 14.65 -19.01
N GLY A 134 5.50 15.83 -19.11
CA GLY A 134 6.60 16.13 -20.03
C GLY A 134 7.87 15.32 -19.73
N ASP A 135 8.12 15.01 -18.48
CA ASP A 135 9.25 14.20 -18.02
C ASP A 135 9.02 12.69 -18.19
N GLY A 136 7.84 12.27 -18.64
CA GLY A 136 7.51 10.86 -18.84
C GLY A 136 7.04 10.13 -17.59
N ASN A 137 6.67 10.84 -16.54
CA ASN A 137 6.42 10.31 -15.20
C ASN A 137 4.93 10.17 -14.85
N MET A 138 4.04 10.12 -15.86
CA MET A 138 2.59 9.99 -15.65
C MET A 138 1.95 9.06 -16.68
N LYS A 139 1.13 8.12 -16.21
CA LYS A 139 0.21 7.31 -17.03
C LYS A 139 -1.23 7.56 -16.61
N VAL A 140 -2.14 7.47 -17.54
CA VAL A 140 -3.58 7.57 -17.29
C VAL A 140 -4.26 6.34 -17.88
N VAL A 141 -4.86 5.51 -17.02
CA VAL A 141 -5.72 4.40 -17.46
C VAL A 141 -7.12 4.93 -17.62
N HIS A 142 -7.67 4.84 -18.84
CA HIS A 142 -9.01 5.31 -19.15
C HIS A 142 -10.11 4.38 -18.63
N GLY A 143 -11.28 4.95 -18.37
CA GLY A 143 -12.52 4.24 -18.20
C GLY A 143 -12.51 3.13 -17.15
N VAL A 144 -11.80 3.34 -16.04
CA VAL A 144 -11.65 2.33 -15.00
C VAL A 144 -12.90 2.23 -14.14
N GLY A 145 -13.42 1.03 -14.00
CA GLY A 145 -14.59 0.70 -13.19
C GLY A 145 -14.75 -0.81 -13.07
N TYR A 146 -15.98 -1.29 -12.98
CA TYR A 146 -16.31 -2.72 -13.02
C TYR A 146 -17.74 -2.92 -13.56
N PRO A 147 -18.08 -4.10 -14.10
CA PRO A 147 -19.40 -4.36 -14.64
C PRO A 147 -20.51 -4.15 -13.61
N GLN A 148 -21.61 -3.48 -13.98
CA GLN A 148 -22.75 -3.18 -13.09
C GLN A 148 -22.32 -2.44 -11.81
N GLN A 149 -21.49 -1.44 -11.97
CA GLN A 149 -20.90 -0.67 -10.87
C GLN A 149 -21.94 -0.21 -9.85
N ASN A 150 -21.66 -0.46 -8.57
CA ASN A 150 -22.47 0.03 -7.47
C ASN A 150 -22.16 1.51 -7.21
N LEU A 151 -23.19 2.34 -7.15
CA LEU A 151 -23.05 3.79 -6.99
C LEU A 151 -23.23 4.26 -5.53
N SER A 152 -23.23 3.35 -4.56
CA SER A 152 -23.14 3.68 -3.14
C SER A 152 -21.69 3.85 -2.74
N HIS A 153 -21.31 4.98 -2.17
CA HIS A 153 -19.96 5.23 -1.65
C HIS A 153 -19.45 4.10 -0.78
N PHE A 154 -20.26 3.62 0.18
CA PHE A 154 -19.87 2.54 1.08
C PHE A 154 -19.59 1.25 0.34
N ARG A 155 -20.58 0.79 -0.46
CA ARG A 155 -20.44 -0.49 -1.13
C ARG A 155 -19.35 -0.47 -2.20
N SER A 156 -19.26 0.59 -2.99
CA SER A 156 -18.23 0.67 -4.02
C SER A 156 -16.82 0.81 -3.43
N THR A 157 -16.67 1.56 -2.34
CA THR A 157 -15.41 1.58 -1.58
C THR A 157 -15.01 0.18 -1.10
N ASP A 158 -15.97 -0.61 -0.56
CA ASP A 158 -15.70 -1.98 -0.12
C ASP A 158 -15.34 -2.89 -1.29
N ILE A 159 -15.96 -2.71 -2.46
CA ILE A 159 -15.61 -3.46 -3.68
C ILE A 159 -14.18 -3.15 -4.15
N TRP A 160 -13.81 -1.89 -4.24
CA TRP A 160 -12.45 -1.48 -4.60
C TRP A 160 -11.40 -1.95 -3.57
N ALA A 161 -11.78 -1.99 -2.30
CA ALA A 161 -10.89 -2.46 -1.25
C ALA A 161 -10.77 -3.99 -1.21
N SER A 162 -11.88 -4.70 -1.38
CA SER A 162 -11.92 -6.17 -1.29
C SER A 162 -11.70 -6.89 -2.61
N THR A 163 -11.86 -6.21 -3.75
CA THR A 163 -11.92 -6.78 -5.12
C THR A 163 -13.15 -7.66 -5.41
N ALA A 164 -14.08 -7.81 -4.46
CA ALA A 164 -15.30 -8.64 -4.60
C ALA A 164 -16.54 -7.79 -4.90
N ASP A 165 -17.12 -7.93 -6.08
CA ASP A 165 -18.32 -7.21 -6.53
C ASP A 165 -19.63 -7.97 -6.30
N THR A 166 -19.58 -9.31 -6.28
CA THR A 166 -20.77 -10.18 -6.23
C THR A 166 -21.20 -10.56 -4.81
N TYR A 167 -20.34 -10.42 -3.81
CA TYR A 167 -20.61 -10.74 -2.40
C TYR A 167 -19.85 -9.78 -1.47
N GLU A 168 -20.22 -9.75 -0.19
CA GLU A 168 -19.49 -8.98 0.82
C GLU A 168 -18.26 -9.76 1.28
N GLU A 169 -17.08 -9.24 0.98
CA GLU A 169 -15.80 -9.80 1.38
C GLU A 169 -15.22 -8.95 2.52
N PRO A 170 -14.94 -9.53 3.70
CA PRO A 170 -14.45 -8.78 4.85
C PRO A 170 -12.97 -8.42 4.78
N THR A 171 -12.24 -8.96 3.81
CA THR A 171 -10.79 -8.75 3.67
C THR A 171 -10.45 -7.87 2.49
N GLY A 172 -9.43 -7.04 2.66
CA GLY A 172 -8.87 -6.21 1.59
C GLY A 172 -7.75 -6.92 0.84
N TRP A 173 -7.45 -6.45 -0.37
CA TRP A 173 -6.44 -7.09 -1.22
C TRP A 173 -5.03 -7.00 -0.63
N TRP A 174 -4.60 -5.89 -0.02
CA TRP A 174 -3.36 -5.81 0.74
C TRP A 174 -3.44 -6.54 2.08
N GLY A 175 -4.61 -6.56 2.71
CA GLY A 175 -4.82 -7.32 3.94
C GLY A 175 -4.57 -8.81 3.76
N ARG A 176 -5.06 -9.41 2.66
CA ARG A 176 -4.80 -10.82 2.31
C ARG A 176 -3.32 -11.10 2.05
N TYR A 177 -2.63 -10.18 1.38
CA TYR A 177 -1.19 -10.27 1.17
C TYR A 177 -0.41 -10.28 2.47
N PHE A 178 -0.68 -9.31 3.36
CA PHE A 178 0.04 -9.20 4.61
C PHE A 178 -0.32 -10.30 5.62
N GLU A 179 -1.56 -10.81 5.59
CA GLU A 179 -1.96 -11.93 6.46
C GLU A 179 -1.17 -13.20 6.15
N ASP A 180 -0.90 -13.45 4.88
CA ASP A 180 -0.07 -14.59 4.48
C ASP A 180 1.41 -14.39 4.84
N LEU A 181 1.92 -13.16 4.74
CA LEU A 181 3.28 -12.82 5.14
C LEU A 181 3.50 -12.87 6.65
N TYR A 182 2.52 -12.41 7.44
CA TYR A 182 2.61 -12.22 8.88
C TYR A 182 1.46 -12.92 9.61
N PRO A 183 1.38 -14.26 9.57
CA PRO A 183 0.27 -15.01 10.16
C PRO A 183 0.13 -14.81 11.69
N ASP A 184 1.23 -14.51 12.36
CA ASP A 184 1.29 -14.25 13.80
C ASP A 184 1.37 -12.75 14.14
N TYR A 185 0.91 -11.87 13.26
CA TYR A 185 1.06 -10.41 13.35
C TYR A 185 0.68 -9.82 14.70
N LEU A 186 -0.38 -10.31 15.33
CA LEU A 186 -0.85 -9.79 16.61
C LEU A 186 0.18 -10.01 17.75
N ILE A 187 0.92 -11.10 17.72
CA ILE A 187 1.86 -11.49 18.78
C ILE A 187 3.30 -11.17 18.41
N ASN A 188 3.62 -11.34 17.13
CA ASN A 188 4.95 -11.13 16.56
C ASN A 188 4.86 -10.17 15.35
N PRO A 189 4.53 -8.88 15.57
CA PRO A 189 4.51 -7.92 14.47
C PRO A 189 5.92 -7.77 13.90
N PRO A 190 6.07 -7.53 12.58
CA PRO A 190 7.37 -7.21 12.00
C PRO A 190 7.90 -5.89 12.59
N GLU A 191 9.20 -5.67 12.53
CA GLU A 191 9.85 -4.45 13.06
C GLU A 191 9.41 -3.18 12.30
N ILE A 192 9.03 -3.34 11.03
CA ILE A 192 8.58 -2.28 10.13
C ILE A 192 7.08 -2.48 9.87
N PRO A 193 6.25 -1.43 10.00
CA PRO A 193 4.83 -1.56 9.67
C PRO A 193 4.63 -2.00 8.23
N PRO A 194 3.81 -3.04 7.94
CA PRO A 194 3.57 -3.55 6.59
C PRO A 194 3.01 -2.49 5.65
N ALA A 195 2.13 -1.64 6.17
CA ALA A 195 1.60 -0.47 5.51
C ALA A 195 1.47 0.71 6.48
N VAL A 196 1.50 1.94 5.95
CA VAL A 196 1.21 3.16 6.71
C VAL A 196 0.08 3.93 6.00
N GLN A 197 -0.94 4.27 6.75
CA GLN A 197 -2.03 5.12 6.28
C GLN A 197 -2.02 6.44 7.05
N ILE A 198 -1.98 7.55 6.32
CA ILE A 198 -2.18 8.87 6.92
C ILE A 198 -3.68 9.15 7.00
N GLY A 199 -4.21 9.32 8.20
CA GLY A 199 -5.64 9.52 8.43
C GLY A 199 -6.10 9.10 9.82
N ASN A 200 -7.42 9.17 10.06
CA ASN A 200 -8.00 8.89 11.38
C ASN A 200 -8.66 7.51 11.48
N VAL A 201 -8.93 6.85 10.36
CA VAL A 201 -9.70 5.59 10.31
C VAL A 201 -9.01 4.63 9.36
N GLY A 202 -8.76 3.40 9.80
CA GLY A 202 -8.21 2.34 8.97
C GLY A 202 -9.12 2.00 7.78
N ASN A 203 -8.51 1.55 6.68
CA ASN A 203 -9.21 1.21 5.45
C ASN A 203 -9.28 -0.31 5.27
N LEU A 204 -10.41 -0.79 4.73
CA LEU A 204 -10.62 -2.20 4.43
C LEU A 204 -9.54 -2.80 3.50
N ILE A 205 -8.89 -2.00 2.66
CA ILE A 205 -7.77 -2.45 1.82
C ILE A 205 -6.73 -3.26 2.60
N PHE A 206 -6.51 -2.89 3.87
CA PHE A 206 -5.50 -3.50 4.75
C PHE A 206 -6.07 -4.51 5.74
N ASP A 207 -7.38 -4.77 5.71
CA ASP A 207 -7.99 -5.76 6.61
C ASP A 207 -7.75 -7.18 6.10
N GLY A 208 -7.07 -8.00 6.90
CA GLY A 208 -7.12 -9.45 6.80
C GLY A 208 -8.29 -10.02 7.60
N ASN A 209 -8.34 -11.35 7.77
CA ASN A 209 -9.41 -12.00 8.55
C ASN A 209 -9.40 -11.59 10.03
N ASN A 210 -8.23 -11.34 10.59
CA ASN A 210 -8.04 -11.14 12.02
C ASN A 210 -7.49 -9.77 12.38
N ASN A 211 -6.76 -9.10 11.48
CA ASN A 211 -6.04 -7.87 11.76
C ASN A 211 -6.20 -6.87 10.62
N ASN A 212 -6.03 -5.58 10.95
CA ASN A 212 -5.65 -4.59 9.95
C ASN A 212 -4.12 -4.44 9.97
N TYR A 213 -3.49 -4.50 8.81
CA TYR A 213 -2.03 -4.51 8.66
C TYR A 213 -1.43 -3.13 8.41
N ALA A 214 -2.26 -2.07 8.32
CA ALA A 214 -1.77 -0.71 8.22
C ALA A 214 -1.65 -0.06 9.60
N PHE A 215 -0.54 0.62 9.84
CA PHE A 215 -0.44 1.58 10.91
C PHE A 215 -1.09 2.89 10.47
N THR A 216 -2.26 3.18 11.06
CA THR A 216 -3.02 4.39 10.74
C THR A 216 -2.64 5.51 11.70
N VAL A 217 -2.19 6.64 11.16
CA VAL A 217 -1.73 7.79 11.95
C VAL A 217 -2.28 9.10 11.39
N ALA A 218 -2.88 9.90 12.26
CA ALA A 218 -3.41 11.22 11.90
C ALA A 218 -2.35 12.33 12.02
N ASN A 219 -1.46 12.22 13.00
CA ASN A 219 -0.44 13.21 13.28
C ASN A 219 0.86 12.52 13.74
N LEU A 220 1.86 12.58 12.88
CA LEU A 220 3.17 11.97 13.14
C LEU A 220 3.95 12.63 14.28
N GLU A 221 3.73 13.93 14.55
CA GLU A 221 4.40 14.63 15.65
C GLU A 221 3.95 14.11 17.02
N GLN A 222 2.71 13.61 17.13
CA GLN A 222 2.20 13.02 18.38
C GLN A 222 2.82 11.64 18.69
N LEU A 223 3.41 10.97 17.71
CA LEU A 223 4.06 9.67 17.92
C LEU A 223 5.25 9.75 18.87
N GLN A 224 5.93 10.89 18.95
CA GLN A 224 7.01 11.09 19.92
C GLN A 224 6.54 10.83 21.35
N ASN A 225 5.38 11.35 21.74
CA ASN A 225 4.84 11.13 23.08
C ASN A 225 4.52 9.64 23.35
N VAL A 226 4.08 8.92 22.32
CA VAL A 226 3.80 7.47 22.41
C VAL A 226 5.12 6.70 22.53
N ALA A 227 6.13 7.03 21.73
CA ALA A 227 7.43 6.40 21.77
C ALA A 227 8.17 6.63 23.12
N GLU A 228 8.09 7.84 23.67
CA GLU A 228 8.78 8.19 24.93
C GLU A 228 8.07 7.63 26.18
N ASN A 229 6.75 7.50 26.17
CA ASN A 229 5.94 7.16 27.35
C ASN A 229 5.24 5.81 27.26
N GLY A 230 5.37 5.09 26.14
CA GLY A 230 4.79 3.77 25.95
C GLY A 230 5.49 2.70 26.83
N THR A 231 4.78 1.63 27.12
CA THR A 231 5.34 0.48 27.82
C THR A 231 4.85 -0.81 27.18
N LEU A 232 5.74 -1.80 27.07
CA LEU A 232 5.35 -3.12 26.60
C LEU A 232 4.57 -3.88 27.68
N HIS A 233 3.48 -4.49 27.28
CA HIS A 233 2.61 -5.29 28.12
C HIS A 233 2.91 -6.79 27.95
N ASP A 234 2.76 -7.57 29.03
CA ASP A 234 2.88 -9.03 28.96
C ASP A 234 1.72 -9.64 28.17
N VAL A 235 2.05 -10.32 27.07
CA VAL A 235 1.11 -11.03 26.19
C VAL A 235 1.19 -12.55 26.33
N VAL A 236 2.07 -13.06 27.21
CA VAL A 236 2.29 -14.50 27.41
C VAL A 236 1.42 -15.03 28.55
N ASN A 237 1.36 -14.30 29.67
CA ASN A 237 0.62 -14.71 30.85
C ASN A 237 -0.81 -14.19 30.82
N ILE A 238 -1.61 -14.72 29.89
CA ILE A 238 -2.99 -14.33 29.66
C ILE A 238 -3.93 -15.41 30.19
N PRO A 239 -5.04 -15.06 30.88
CA PRO A 239 -6.03 -16.04 31.33
C PRO A 239 -6.68 -16.77 30.13
N ASP A 240 -6.83 -18.10 30.22
CA ASP A 240 -7.48 -18.92 29.21
C ASP A 240 -9.02 -18.79 29.31
N CYS A 241 -9.55 -17.68 28.76
CA CYS A 241 -10.99 -17.39 28.71
C CYS A 241 -11.25 -16.17 27.82
N VAL A 242 -12.50 -15.91 27.45
CA VAL A 242 -12.93 -14.77 26.60
C VAL A 242 -12.41 -13.40 27.11
N TYR A 243 -12.28 -13.21 28.41
CA TYR A 243 -11.65 -12.00 28.95
C TYR A 243 -10.15 -11.98 28.63
N GLY A 244 -9.48 -13.11 28.75
CA GLY A 244 -8.07 -13.23 28.40
C GLY A 244 -7.82 -12.96 26.92
N ASP A 245 -8.66 -13.47 26.02
CA ASP A 245 -8.56 -13.20 24.57
C ASP A 245 -8.63 -11.71 24.27
N LYS A 246 -9.60 -11.01 24.91
CA LYS A 246 -9.73 -9.55 24.78
C LYS A 246 -8.52 -8.81 25.35
N LEU A 247 -8.02 -9.27 26.50
CA LEU A 247 -6.86 -8.66 27.15
C LEU A 247 -5.59 -8.86 26.31
N LEU A 248 -5.39 -10.06 25.75
CA LEU A 248 -4.31 -10.35 24.81
C LEU A 248 -4.34 -9.38 23.65
N PHE A 249 -5.50 -9.28 22.99
CA PHE A 249 -5.69 -8.41 21.87
C PHE A 249 -5.34 -6.93 22.20
N MET A 250 -5.89 -6.39 23.30
CA MET A 250 -5.62 -5.00 23.70
C MET A 250 -4.12 -4.77 24.00
N ARG A 251 -3.47 -5.71 24.70
CA ARG A 251 -2.05 -5.61 25.03
C ARG A 251 -1.16 -5.72 23.79
N ALA A 252 -1.46 -6.66 22.90
CA ALA A 252 -0.71 -6.84 21.68
C ALA A 252 -0.85 -5.61 20.76
N THR A 253 -2.05 -5.06 20.62
CA THR A 253 -2.28 -3.81 19.87
C THR A 253 -1.52 -2.64 20.48
N ALA A 254 -1.52 -2.49 21.81
CA ALA A 254 -0.76 -1.45 22.49
C ALA A 254 0.75 -1.61 22.26
N ASN A 255 1.27 -2.85 22.34
CA ASN A 255 2.67 -3.16 22.06
C ASN A 255 3.05 -2.80 20.62
N THR A 256 2.24 -3.21 19.64
CA THR A 256 2.46 -2.88 18.22
C THR A 256 2.45 -1.37 17.98
N THR A 257 1.49 -0.67 18.60
CA THR A 257 1.43 0.80 18.53
C THR A 257 2.70 1.45 19.09
N PHE A 258 3.19 0.97 20.21
CA PHE A 258 4.41 1.49 20.82
C PHE A 258 5.65 1.23 19.95
N LEU A 259 5.83 -0.01 19.46
CA LEU A 259 6.94 -0.39 18.60
C LEU A 259 6.98 0.43 17.31
N TYR A 260 5.83 0.58 16.65
CA TYR A 260 5.75 1.34 15.41
C TYR A 260 5.85 2.86 15.63
N ALA A 261 5.38 3.38 16.77
CA ALA A 261 5.54 4.79 17.08
C ALA A 261 7.00 5.23 17.11
N GLU A 262 7.88 4.41 17.72
CA GLU A 262 9.32 4.67 17.76
C GLU A 262 9.92 4.60 16.36
N THR A 263 9.71 3.49 15.63
CA THR A 263 10.27 3.28 14.29
C THR A 263 9.84 4.35 13.29
N ILE A 264 8.55 4.73 13.31
CA ILE A 264 8.00 5.76 12.42
C ILE A 264 8.53 7.15 12.82
N HIS A 265 8.59 7.46 14.12
CA HIS A 265 9.11 8.73 14.60
C HIS A 265 10.58 8.91 14.20
N ASP A 266 11.40 7.89 14.37
CA ASP A 266 12.81 7.91 13.98
C ASP A 266 12.98 8.16 12.48
N ALA A 267 12.25 7.44 11.64
CA ALA A 267 12.27 7.65 10.21
C ALA A 267 11.77 9.06 9.83
N TYR A 268 10.68 9.53 10.44
CA TYR A 268 10.14 10.85 10.18
C TYR A 268 11.11 11.99 10.55
N THR A 269 11.86 11.85 11.62
CA THR A 269 12.82 12.85 12.09
C THR A 269 14.17 12.77 11.38
N ALA A 270 14.53 11.60 10.84
CA ALA A 270 15.77 11.39 10.09
C ALA A 270 15.81 12.15 8.75
N ALA A 271 14.67 12.53 8.19
CA ALA A 271 14.58 13.25 6.93
C ALA A 271 13.77 14.55 7.05
N SER A 272 14.03 15.47 6.14
CA SER A 272 13.30 16.73 5.97
C SER A 272 12.81 16.86 4.53
N ASN A 273 11.79 17.68 4.31
CA ASN A 273 11.29 17.97 2.97
C ASN A 273 12.16 19.05 2.30
N ASN A 274 12.36 18.90 0.98
CA ASN A 274 13.11 19.83 0.14
C ASN A 274 12.20 20.56 -0.86
N ALA A 275 10.91 20.15 -0.97
CA ALA A 275 9.90 20.79 -1.80
C ALA A 275 8.85 21.49 -0.94
N ASP A 276 8.15 22.45 -1.54
CA ASP A 276 7.01 23.15 -0.92
C ASP A 276 5.72 22.41 -1.26
N TYR A 277 5.11 21.80 -0.25
CA TYR A 277 3.86 21.06 -0.39
C TYR A 277 2.61 21.94 -0.22
N GLY A 278 2.77 23.24 0.07
CA GLY A 278 1.65 24.13 0.35
C GLY A 278 0.87 23.75 1.62
N GLU A 279 -0.34 24.30 1.73
CA GLU A 279 -1.22 24.08 2.89
C GLU A 279 -2.38 23.09 2.60
N GLY A 280 -2.41 22.51 1.39
CA GLY A 280 -3.44 21.54 0.98
C GLY A 280 -3.41 20.25 1.80
N ASP A 281 -4.56 19.64 1.99
CA ASP A 281 -4.69 18.40 2.79
C ASP A 281 -3.85 17.25 2.22
N LEU A 282 -3.83 17.08 0.91
CA LEU A 282 -3.03 16.04 0.27
C LEU A 282 -1.54 16.35 0.34
N GLY A 283 -1.17 17.63 0.15
CA GLY A 283 0.21 18.08 0.26
C GLY A 283 0.82 17.76 1.63
N GLN A 284 0.10 18.02 2.71
CA GLN A 284 0.56 17.71 4.06
C GLN A 284 0.72 16.20 4.29
N GLN A 285 -0.19 15.37 3.77
CA GLN A 285 -0.10 13.91 3.87
C GLN A 285 1.08 13.37 3.06
N LEU A 286 1.27 13.80 1.80
CA LEU A 286 2.39 13.36 0.96
C LEU A 286 3.74 13.87 1.47
N SER A 287 3.79 15.08 2.06
CA SER A 287 4.94 15.61 2.79
C SER A 287 5.41 14.66 3.91
N ALA A 288 4.45 14.14 4.67
CA ALA A 288 4.72 13.17 5.72
C ALA A 288 5.23 11.84 5.15
N VAL A 289 4.57 11.30 4.12
CA VAL A 289 4.99 10.06 3.43
C VAL A 289 6.39 10.20 2.84
N ALA A 290 6.71 11.32 2.19
CA ALA A 290 8.04 11.59 1.64
C ALA A 290 9.13 11.53 2.71
N ARG A 291 8.89 12.11 3.90
CA ARG A 291 9.84 12.03 5.02
C ARG A 291 10.04 10.61 5.51
N LEU A 292 8.96 9.81 5.61
CA LEU A 292 9.04 8.40 6.02
C LEU A 292 9.86 7.57 5.03
N ILE A 293 9.63 7.77 3.73
CA ILE A 293 10.37 7.08 2.66
C ILE A 293 11.85 7.47 2.69
N LYS A 294 12.15 8.78 2.68
CA LYS A 294 13.53 9.30 2.69
C LYS A 294 14.27 8.97 3.99
N GLY A 295 13.56 8.91 5.10
CA GLY A 295 14.09 8.50 6.40
C GLY A 295 14.34 7.01 6.54
N GLY A 296 14.01 6.22 5.51
CA GLY A 296 14.35 4.80 5.46
C GLY A 296 13.44 3.90 6.28
N LEU A 297 12.17 4.26 6.48
CA LEU A 297 11.21 3.42 7.23
C LEU A 297 11.11 2.01 6.65
N GLY A 298 11.22 1.84 5.32
CA GLY A 298 11.18 0.52 4.68
C GLY A 298 9.79 -0.04 4.41
N THR A 299 8.73 0.64 4.81
CA THR A 299 7.35 0.29 4.47
C THR A 299 7.12 0.35 2.96
N LYS A 300 6.42 -0.67 2.43
CA LYS A 300 6.21 -0.82 0.98
C LYS A 300 4.90 -0.21 0.47
N VAL A 301 3.91 -0.02 1.33
CA VAL A 301 2.60 0.50 0.94
C VAL A 301 2.20 1.66 1.84
N TYR A 302 1.92 2.78 1.21
CA TYR A 302 1.38 3.96 1.88
C TYR A 302 0.00 4.28 1.31
N MET A 303 -0.85 4.90 2.13
CA MET A 303 -2.14 5.40 1.70
C MET A 303 -2.39 6.80 2.25
N VAL A 304 -2.84 7.68 1.36
CA VAL A 304 -3.31 9.03 1.65
C VAL A 304 -4.69 9.24 1.04
N SER A 305 -5.45 10.20 1.53
CA SER A 305 -6.80 10.47 1.03
C SER A 305 -7.03 11.96 0.80
N LEU A 306 -7.68 12.28 -0.32
CA LEU A 306 -8.23 13.60 -0.61
C LEU A 306 -9.74 13.46 -0.74
N GLY A 307 -10.49 14.03 0.20
CA GLY A 307 -11.94 13.93 0.28
C GLY A 307 -12.67 15.05 -0.48
N SER A 308 -14.01 14.97 -0.48
CA SER A 308 -14.91 15.98 -1.02
C SER A 308 -15.09 15.98 -2.54
N PHE A 309 -14.81 14.88 -3.21
CA PHE A 309 -15.14 14.72 -4.63
C PHE A 309 -16.63 14.45 -4.89
N ASP A 310 -17.46 14.37 -3.86
CA ASP A 310 -18.91 14.21 -4.01
C ASP A 310 -19.59 15.52 -4.40
N THR A 311 -19.33 15.97 -5.62
CA THR A 311 -19.66 17.28 -6.17
C THR A 311 -21.01 17.31 -6.89
N HIS A 312 -22.10 17.01 -6.17
CA HIS A 312 -23.46 17.11 -6.72
C HIS A 312 -23.94 18.54 -7.01
N ALA A 313 -23.27 19.54 -6.45
CA ALA A 313 -23.58 20.96 -6.66
C ALA A 313 -22.31 21.80 -6.55
N ASN A 314 -22.30 22.95 -7.26
CA ASN A 314 -21.16 23.89 -7.27
C ASN A 314 -19.82 23.20 -7.56
N GLN A 315 -19.85 22.21 -8.45
CA GLN A 315 -18.68 21.40 -8.79
C GLN A 315 -17.51 22.22 -9.33
N PRO A 316 -17.67 23.22 -10.22
CA PRO A 316 -16.54 23.90 -10.84
C PRO A 316 -15.52 24.44 -9.84
N GLU A 317 -15.96 25.15 -8.80
CA GLU A 317 -15.07 25.71 -7.79
C GLU A 317 -14.44 24.61 -6.93
N ARG A 318 -15.27 23.70 -6.42
CA ARG A 318 -14.78 22.65 -5.50
C ARG A 318 -13.85 21.65 -6.19
N HIS A 319 -14.18 21.22 -7.39
CA HIS A 319 -13.35 20.29 -8.17
C HIS A 319 -12.03 20.93 -8.59
N GLN A 320 -12.04 22.23 -8.93
CA GLN A 320 -10.82 22.99 -9.18
C GLN A 320 -9.87 22.99 -7.97
N GLU A 321 -10.39 23.30 -6.77
CA GLU A 321 -9.57 23.28 -5.54
C GLU A 321 -8.91 21.91 -5.31
N LEU A 322 -9.70 20.83 -5.46
CA LEU A 322 -9.24 19.45 -5.24
C LEU A 322 -8.19 19.01 -6.26
N LEU A 323 -8.44 19.28 -7.55
CA LEU A 323 -7.49 18.91 -8.60
C LEU A 323 -6.23 19.77 -8.59
N GLN A 324 -6.33 21.02 -8.12
CA GLN A 324 -5.16 21.87 -7.92
C GLN A 324 -4.30 21.37 -6.74
N ASP A 325 -4.93 20.97 -5.62
CA ASP A 325 -4.22 20.34 -4.51
C ASP A 325 -3.55 19.03 -4.97
N LEU A 326 -4.28 18.16 -5.67
CA LEU A 326 -3.72 16.93 -6.23
C LEU A 326 -2.51 17.20 -7.12
N SER A 327 -2.64 18.11 -8.08
CA SER A 327 -1.61 18.45 -9.05
C SER A 327 -0.34 18.98 -8.39
N ASN A 328 -0.48 19.97 -7.49
CA ASN A 328 0.65 20.59 -6.78
C ASN A 328 1.34 19.59 -5.84
N SER A 329 0.54 18.79 -5.14
CA SER A 329 1.03 17.80 -4.17
C SER A 329 1.82 16.69 -4.85
N ILE A 330 1.35 16.18 -5.99
CA ILE A 330 2.08 15.15 -6.78
C ILE A 330 3.41 15.70 -7.26
N LYS A 331 3.43 16.92 -7.85
CA LYS A 331 4.67 17.53 -8.30
C LYS A 331 5.67 17.69 -7.15
N ALA A 332 5.24 18.29 -6.04
CA ALA A 332 6.08 18.49 -4.87
C ALA A 332 6.65 17.17 -4.33
N PHE A 333 5.81 16.13 -4.29
CA PHE A 333 6.20 14.80 -3.81
C PHE A 333 7.32 14.18 -4.64
N TYR A 334 7.19 14.17 -5.97
CA TYR A 334 8.23 13.59 -6.83
C TYR A 334 9.48 14.46 -6.93
N GLU A 335 9.36 15.80 -6.90
CA GLU A 335 10.51 16.69 -6.78
C GLU A 335 11.29 16.43 -5.48
N ASP A 336 10.60 16.21 -4.37
CA ASP A 336 11.23 15.92 -3.08
C ASP A 336 11.91 14.54 -3.04
N LEU A 337 11.27 13.51 -3.61
CA LEU A 337 11.86 12.18 -3.72
C LEU A 337 13.07 12.15 -4.64
N ALA A 338 13.04 12.89 -5.75
CA ALA A 338 14.14 12.97 -6.72
C ALA A 338 15.43 13.49 -6.10
N VAL A 339 15.36 14.42 -5.13
CA VAL A 339 16.55 14.91 -4.39
C VAL A 339 17.29 13.76 -3.70
N SER A 340 16.58 12.70 -3.31
CA SER A 340 17.14 11.53 -2.62
C SER A 340 17.31 10.32 -3.55
N GLY A 341 16.99 10.44 -4.85
CA GLY A 341 17.03 9.34 -5.82
C GLY A 341 16.05 8.20 -5.48
N MET A 342 14.86 8.55 -5.00
CA MET A 342 13.81 7.61 -4.64
C MET A 342 12.59 7.68 -5.57
N ASP A 343 12.55 8.63 -6.48
CA ASP A 343 11.42 8.91 -7.37
C ASP A 343 11.15 7.79 -8.38
N ASP A 344 12.15 7.03 -8.76
CA ASP A 344 12.05 5.84 -9.62
C ASP A 344 11.57 4.58 -8.87
N LYS A 345 11.60 4.60 -7.54
CA LYS A 345 11.20 3.49 -6.66
C LYS A 345 9.80 3.64 -6.09
N VAL A 346 9.15 4.76 -6.32
CA VAL A 346 7.83 5.07 -5.76
C VAL A 346 6.82 5.24 -6.88
N LEU A 347 5.80 4.38 -6.87
CA LEU A 347 4.64 4.48 -7.75
C LEU A 347 3.48 5.11 -6.97
N GLY A 348 2.98 6.26 -7.41
CA GLY A 348 1.72 6.83 -6.96
C GLY A 348 0.57 6.31 -7.81
N MET A 349 -0.55 5.95 -7.21
CA MET A 349 -1.74 5.48 -7.91
C MET A 349 -2.99 6.10 -7.32
N THR A 350 -3.75 6.84 -8.13
CA THR A 350 -5.07 7.33 -7.69
C THR A 350 -6.12 6.24 -7.78
N ILE A 351 -7.03 6.20 -6.80
CA ILE A 351 -8.24 5.38 -6.84
C ILE A 351 -9.44 6.23 -6.42
N SER A 352 -10.59 5.96 -7.01
CA SER A 352 -11.88 6.55 -6.60
C SER A 352 -12.94 5.46 -6.67
N GLU A 353 -13.89 5.47 -5.73
CA GLU A 353 -14.89 4.39 -5.61
C GLU A 353 -15.79 4.25 -6.84
N PHE A 354 -15.98 5.33 -7.60
CA PHE A 354 -16.68 5.37 -8.89
C PHE A 354 -16.37 6.70 -9.61
N GLY A 355 -16.87 6.86 -10.84
CA GLY A 355 -16.83 8.10 -11.59
C GLY A 355 -18.11 8.92 -11.49
N ARG A 356 -18.32 9.82 -12.44
CA ARG A 356 -19.50 10.67 -12.54
C ARG A 356 -20.23 10.43 -13.86
N ARG A 357 -21.52 10.78 -13.89
CA ARG A 357 -22.32 10.73 -15.12
C ARG A 357 -21.72 11.59 -16.22
N PRO A 358 -21.91 11.23 -17.50
CA PRO A 358 -21.36 12.00 -18.61
C PRO A 358 -21.91 13.42 -18.71
N TYR A 359 -23.14 13.65 -18.22
CA TYR A 359 -23.82 14.93 -18.28
C TYR A 359 -23.90 15.60 -16.88
N GLU A 360 -23.99 16.93 -16.89
CA GLU A 360 -24.23 17.73 -15.68
C GLU A 360 -25.67 17.57 -15.16
N ASN A 361 -25.88 17.81 -13.89
CA ASN A 361 -27.19 17.88 -13.26
C ASN A 361 -27.70 19.34 -13.16
N GLY A 362 -28.88 19.54 -12.59
CA GLY A 362 -29.51 20.86 -12.47
C GLY A 362 -28.95 21.77 -11.37
N SER A 363 -27.84 21.39 -10.72
CA SER A 363 -27.22 22.10 -9.59
C SER A 363 -25.76 22.47 -9.83
N ASP A 364 -25.35 22.60 -11.10
CA ASP A 364 -23.96 22.84 -11.50
C ASP A 364 -23.00 21.79 -10.93
N GLY A 365 -23.39 20.52 -11.00
CA GLY A 365 -22.63 19.36 -10.53
C GLY A 365 -22.89 18.13 -11.37
N THR A 366 -22.48 16.97 -10.86
CA THR A 366 -22.70 15.68 -11.50
C THR A 366 -23.18 14.64 -10.48
N ASP A 367 -24.05 13.74 -10.95
CA ASP A 367 -24.47 12.59 -10.16
C ASP A 367 -23.47 11.46 -10.28
N HIS A 368 -23.57 10.48 -9.34
CA HIS A 368 -22.73 9.28 -9.37
C HIS A 368 -22.87 8.55 -10.69
N GLY A 369 -21.75 8.09 -11.22
CA GLY A 369 -21.64 7.33 -12.45
C GLY A 369 -20.56 6.26 -12.36
N ALA A 370 -20.40 5.50 -13.43
CA ALA A 370 -19.32 4.52 -13.54
C ALA A 370 -18.11 5.17 -14.23
N ALA A 371 -17.03 4.42 -14.39
CA ALA A 371 -15.84 4.75 -15.17
C ALA A 371 -15.17 6.10 -14.79
N SER A 372 -14.02 6.02 -14.16
CA SER A 372 -13.15 7.16 -13.84
C SER A 372 -11.73 6.86 -14.32
N PRO A 373 -10.89 7.85 -14.67
CA PRO A 373 -9.49 7.58 -14.92
C PRO A 373 -8.75 7.19 -13.64
N VAL A 374 -7.82 6.25 -13.75
CA VAL A 374 -6.78 5.99 -12.74
C VAL A 374 -5.49 6.61 -13.24
N MET A 375 -4.90 7.47 -12.44
CA MET A 375 -3.62 8.12 -12.76
C MET A 375 -2.50 7.45 -11.98
N LEU A 376 -1.39 7.19 -12.67
CA LEU A 376 -0.16 6.63 -12.12
C LEU A 376 0.95 7.66 -12.28
N PHE A 377 1.81 7.76 -11.25
CA PHE A 377 2.90 8.73 -11.20
C PHE A 377 4.19 8.07 -10.72
N GLY A 378 5.32 8.47 -11.26
CA GLY A 378 6.64 8.01 -10.82
C GLY A 378 7.66 8.00 -11.94
N ALA A 379 8.92 8.25 -11.59
CA ALA A 379 10.03 8.19 -12.56
C ALA A 379 10.40 6.77 -12.97
N GLY A 380 9.84 5.75 -12.31
CA GLY A 380 9.94 4.36 -12.72
C GLY A 380 9.00 3.96 -13.87
N LEU A 381 8.15 4.88 -14.34
CA LEU A 381 7.30 4.67 -15.53
C LEU A 381 8.12 4.79 -16.81
N ASN A 382 7.82 3.95 -17.80
CA ASN A 382 8.44 4.02 -19.12
C ASN A 382 7.68 5.02 -20.01
N GLY A 383 7.83 6.31 -19.71
CA GLY A 383 7.22 7.42 -20.44
C GLY A 383 5.74 7.67 -20.08
N SER A 384 5.30 8.90 -20.31
CA SER A 384 3.89 9.30 -20.13
C SER A 384 3.01 8.76 -21.26
N GLY A 385 1.74 8.53 -20.95
CA GLY A 385 0.78 8.07 -21.95
C GLY A 385 -0.56 7.66 -21.37
N PHE A 386 -1.45 7.31 -22.29
CA PHE A 386 -2.78 6.79 -21.98
C PHE A 386 -2.81 5.27 -22.19
N VAL A 387 -3.55 4.57 -21.35
CA VAL A 387 -3.69 3.11 -21.36
C VAL A 387 -5.17 2.76 -21.46
N GLY A 388 -5.48 1.78 -22.31
CA GLY A 388 -6.84 1.37 -22.60
C GLY A 388 -7.59 2.37 -23.47
N GLU A 389 -8.83 2.02 -23.84
CA GLU A 389 -9.71 2.85 -24.63
C GLU A 389 -10.48 3.83 -23.74
N HIS A 390 -10.62 5.09 -24.20
CA HIS A 390 -11.50 6.04 -23.53
C HIS A 390 -12.95 5.62 -23.74
N PRO A 391 -13.83 5.65 -22.72
CA PRO A 391 -15.25 5.38 -22.90
C PRO A 391 -15.87 6.31 -23.94
N ASP A 392 -16.72 5.77 -24.82
CA ASP A 392 -17.50 6.63 -25.71
C ASP A 392 -18.46 7.48 -24.87
N ILE A 393 -18.24 8.79 -24.88
CA ILE A 393 -19.06 9.72 -24.10
C ILE A 393 -20.50 9.87 -24.62
N ASN A 394 -20.80 9.33 -25.82
CA ASN A 394 -22.12 9.31 -26.43
C ASN A 394 -22.86 7.96 -26.28
N GLU A 395 -22.18 6.93 -25.73
CA GLU A 395 -22.78 5.63 -25.44
C GLU A 395 -22.80 5.35 -23.94
N TRP A 396 -23.96 5.01 -23.42
CA TRP A 396 -24.17 4.82 -21.97
C TRP A 396 -24.80 3.46 -21.68
N ASP A 397 -24.62 2.99 -20.47
CA ASP A 397 -25.32 1.80 -19.98
C ASP A 397 -26.83 2.08 -19.75
N ALA A 398 -27.59 1.05 -19.37
CA ALA A 398 -29.02 1.17 -19.09
C ALA A 398 -29.38 2.09 -17.90
N ASN A 399 -28.38 2.53 -17.14
CA ASN A 399 -28.51 3.42 -15.99
C ASN A 399 -27.92 4.81 -16.27
N ASP A 400 -27.66 5.14 -17.53
CA ASP A 400 -27.09 6.41 -17.99
C ASP A 400 -25.65 6.67 -17.48
N ASN A 401 -24.85 5.63 -17.27
CA ASN A 401 -23.45 5.75 -16.90
C ASN A 401 -22.54 5.52 -18.12
N LEU A 402 -21.34 6.12 -18.08
CA LEU A 402 -20.27 5.71 -18.99
C LEU A 402 -19.97 4.21 -18.79
N ILE A 403 -19.77 3.50 -19.88
CA ILE A 403 -19.44 2.08 -19.85
C ILE A 403 -17.95 1.93 -19.52
N PRO A 404 -17.57 1.27 -18.41
CA PRO A 404 -16.17 1.02 -18.09
C PRO A 404 -15.49 0.22 -19.21
N THR A 405 -14.31 0.66 -19.61
CA THR A 405 -13.49 0.01 -20.64
C THR A 405 -12.34 -0.81 -20.05
N ASN A 406 -11.98 -0.55 -18.79
CA ASN A 406 -10.98 -1.28 -18.05
C ASN A 406 -11.53 -1.65 -16.66
N ASP A 407 -11.25 -2.87 -16.22
CA ASP A 407 -11.56 -3.28 -14.84
C ASP A 407 -10.48 -2.75 -13.88
N PHE A 408 -10.87 -2.21 -12.73
CA PHE A 408 -9.90 -1.73 -11.74
C PHE A 408 -8.97 -2.84 -11.23
N ARG A 409 -9.43 -4.08 -11.27
CA ARG A 409 -8.64 -5.25 -10.85
C ARG A 409 -7.55 -5.60 -11.85
N ASP A 410 -7.70 -5.23 -13.13
CA ASP A 410 -6.62 -5.32 -14.13
C ASP A 410 -5.48 -4.36 -13.78
N VAL A 411 -5.81 -3.15 -13.30
CA VAL A 411 -4.81 -2.20 -12.80
C VAL A 411 -4.07 -2.77 -11.60
N TYR A 412 -4.79 -3.33 -10.62
CA TYR A 412 -4.19 -3.95 -9.44
C TYR A 412 -3.31 -5.14 -9.82
N ASN A 413 -3.81 -6.03 -10.69
CA ASN A 413 -3.04 -7.16 -11.21
C ASN A 413 -1.73 -6.72 -11.87
N SER A 414 -1.80 -5.65 -12.68
CA SER A 414 -0.62 -5.09 -13.36
C SER A 414 0.42 -4.53 -12.39
N VAL A 415 -0.03 -3.83 -11.34
CA VAL A 415 0.84 -3.31 -10.28
C VAL A 415 1.47 -4.44 -9.47
N LEU A 416 0.69 -5.46 -9.09
CA LEU A 416 1.21 -6.62 -8.35
C LEU A 416 2.23 -7.40 -9.17
N THR A 417 1.96 -7.61 -10.47
CA THR A 417 2.82 -8.36 -11.39
C THR A 417 4.08 -7.59 -11.76
N ASN A 418 3.91 -6.34 -12.24
CA ASN A 418 4.99 -5.61 -12.91
C ASN A 418 5.74 -4.65 -11.99
N TRP A 419 5.10 -4.11 -10.93
CA TRP A 419 5.77 -3.24 -9.97
C TRP A 419 6.35 -4.02 -8.79
N PHE A 420 5.55 -4.91 -8.19
CA PHE A 420 6.00 -5.72 -7.06
C PHE A 420 6.63 -7.04 -7.46
N CYS A 421 6.53 -7.46 -8.71
CA CYS A 421 7.07 -8.73 -9.22
C CYS A 421 6.59 -9.96 -8.42
N LEU A 422 5.34 -9.95 -7.97
CA LEU A 422 4.82 -11.04 -7.17
C LEU A 422 4.58 -12.29 -8.00
N ASP A 423 4.76 -13.45 -7.37
CA ASP A 423 4.45 -14.74 -7.98
C ASP A 423 2.95 -14.83 -8.32
N PRO A 424 2.56 -15.38 -9.49
CA PRO A 424 1.16 -15.52 -9.89
C PRO A 424 0.28 -16.25 -8.87
N SER A 425 0.83 -17.18 -8.08
CA SER A 425 0.07 -17.86 -7.03
C SER A 425 -0.30 -16.94 -5.86
N VAL A 426 0.57 -15.98 -5.56
CA VAL A 426 0.34 -14.94 -4.57
C VAL A 426 -0.74 -13.98 -5.06
N ILE A 427 -0.62 -13.52 -6.29
CA ILE A 427 -1.57 -12.62 -6.93
C ILE A 427 -2.97 -13.26 -6.97
N ASN A 428 -3.05 -14.54 -7.30
CA ASN A 428 -4.32 -15.28 -7.27
C ASN A 428 -4.98 -15.24 -5.87
N THR A 429 -4.21 -15.40 -4.81
CA THR A 429 -4.74 -15.29 -3.43
C THR A 429 -5.22 -13.87 -3.14
N ILE A 430 -4.43 -12.86 -3.50
CA ILE A 430 -4.75 -11.45 -3.33
C ILE A 430 -6.05 -11.07 -4.06
N LEU A 431 -6.24 -11.58 -5.29
CA LEU A 431 -7.37 -11.28 -6.17
C LEU A 431 -8.49 -12.36 -6.11
N LEU A 432 -8.61 -13.07 -4.99
CA LEU A 432 -9.68 -14.03 -4.70
C LEU A 432 -9.81 -15.17 -5.74
N ASN A 433 -8.68 -15.63 -6.26
CA ASN A 433 -8.57 -16.68 -7.28
C ASN A 433 -9.32 -16.34 -8.60
N GLN A 434 -9.44 -15.06 -8.91
CA GLN A 434 -9.93 -14.57 -10.19
C GLN A 434 -8.73 -14.17 -11.07
N SER A 435 -8.91 -14.32 -12.39
CA SER A 435 -7.91 -13.95 -13.38
C SER A 435 -8.27 -12.60 -13.98
N TYR A 436 -7.33 -11.67 -14.00
CA TYR A 436 -7.46 -10.34 -14.56
C TYR A 436 -6.36 -10.10 -15.59
N GLU A 437 -6.60 -9.15 -16.49
CA GLU A 437 -5.61 -8.82 -17.52
C GLU A 437 -4.42 -8.06 -16.93
N ILE A 438 -3.30 -8.07 -17.65
CA ILE A 438 -2.13 -7.26 -17.35
C ILE A 438 -2.09 -6.13 -18.38
N LEU A 439 -2.29 -4.90 -17.91
CA LEU A 439 -2.23 -3.70 -18.71
C LEU A 439 -0.77 -3.25 -18.88
N ASP A 440 -0.44 -2.66 -20.01
CA ASP A 440 0.85 -1.99 -20.21
C ASP A 440 0.85 -0.63 -19.51
N LEU A 441 1.12 -0.64 -18.22
CA LEU A 441 1.22 0.56 -17.40
C LEU A 441 2.59 1.28 -17.55
N GLY A 442 3.47 0.81 -18.42
CA GLY A 442 4.83 1.34 -18.54
C GLY A 442 5.72 1.00 -17.34
N ILE A 443 5.37 -0.02 -16.59
CA ILE A 443 6.18 -0.60 -15.50
C ILE A 443 6.54 -2.03 -15.87
N GLU A 444 7.78 -2.41 -15.63
CA GLU A 444 8.26 -3.74 -15.91
C GLU A 444 8.89 -4.34 -14.68
N CYS A 445 8.57 -5.60 -14.42
CA CYS A 445 9.28 -6.35 -13.41
C CYS A 445 10.74 -6.48 -13.84
N GLN A 446 11.60 -5.68 -13.24
CA GLN A 446 13.04 -5.86 -13.37
C GLN A 446 13.44 -7.12 -12.59
N THR A 447 13.15 -8.28 -13.14
CA THR A 447 13.86 -9.48 -12.69
C THR A 447 15.33 -9.21 -12.92
N LEU A 448 16.10 -9.14 -11.86
CA LEU A 448 17.56 -9.11 -11.96
C LEU A 448 17.96 -10.35 -12.76
N SER A 449 18.02 -10.18 -14.09
CA SER A 449 18.54 -11.23 -14.94
C SER A 449 19.99 -11.41 -14.52
N THR A 450 20.44 -12.66 -14.42
CA THR A 450 21.83 -12.99 -14.09
C THR A 450 22.83 -12.42 -15.10
N ASN A 451 22.37 -11.67 -16.11
CA ASN A 451 23.17 -11.03 -17.15
C ASN A 451 23.37 -9.51 -16.96
N ASP A 452 22.62 -8.82 -16.07
CA ASP A 452 22.73 -7.36 -15.92
C ASP A 452 23.78 -6.89 -14.88
N PHE A 453 24.64 -7.77 -14.42
CA PHE A 453 25.76 -7.40 -13.55
C PHE A 453 26.85 -6.54 -14.22
N SER A 454 26.64 -6.05 -15.44
CA SER A 454 27.72 -5.41 -16.19
C SER A 454 27.90 -3.90 -15.99
N ASN A 455 26.99 -3.18 -15.28
CA ASN A 455 27.06 -1.71 -15.26
C ASN A 455 26.65 -0.98 -13.98
N VAL A 456 26.65 -1.59 -12.80
CA VAL A 456 26.40 -0.82 -11.57
C VAL A 456 27.58 -0.96 -10.60
N ASN A 457 28.24 0.14 -10.33
CA ASN A 457 29.33 0.28 -9.36
C ASN A 457 28.80 0.19 -7.91
N ARG A 458 27.87 -0.75 -7.62
CA ARG A 458 27.27 -0.97 -6.29
C ARG A 458 27.67 -2.34 -5.74
N PHE A 459 27.80 -2.39 -4.40
CA PHE A 459 27.98 -3.66 -3.71
C PHE A 459 26.71 -4.50 -3.82
N SER A 460 26.82 -5.72 -4.29
CA SER A 460 25.73 -6.69 -4.34
C SER A 460 26.21 -8.06 -3.86
N HIS A 461 25.30 -8.83 -3.28
CA HIS A 461 25.60 -10.19 -2.80
C HIS A 461 24.37 -11.08 -2.84
N VAL A 462 24.55 -12.36 -3.19
CA VAL A 462 23.47 -13.33 -3.33
C VAL A 462 23.96 -14.76 -3.07
N PRO A 463 23.20 -15.60 -2.37
CA PRO A 463 23.50 -17.04 -2.31
C PRO A 463 23.02 -17.73 -3.61
N VAL A 464 23.91 -18.44 -4.26
CA VAL A 464 23.66 -19.17 -5.52
C VAL A 464 23.81 -20.67 -5.29
N TYR A 465 22.81 -21.43 -5.72
CA TYR A 465 22.77 -22.89 -5.54
C TYR A 465 23.18 -23.59 -6.81
N LYS A 466 24.33 -24.29 -6.77
CA LYS A 466 24.86 -25.05 -7.89
C LYS A 466 25.35 -26.45 -7.42
N ASN A 467 24.94 -27.50 -8.10
CA ASN A 467 25.43 -28.87 -7.85
C ASN A 467 25.44 -29.31 -6.38
N ASN A 468 24.33 -29.06 -5.66
CA ASN A 468 24.16 -29.40 -4.25
C ASN A 468 25.09 -28.62 -3.28
N THR A 469 25.65 -27.49 -3.74
CA THR A 469 26.53 -26.59 -2.99
C THR A 469 25.97 -25.17 -3.06
N VAL A 470 26.21 -24.39 -2.00
CA VAL A 470 25.81 -22.98 -1.91
C VAL A 470 27.04 -22.10 -2.04
N TYR A 471 27.04 -21.24 -3.04
CA TYR A 471 28.04 -20.21 -3.26
C TYR A 471 27.51 -18.86 -2.82
N LEU A 472 28.32 -18.06 -2.16
CA LEU A 472 28.06 -16.64 -1.99
C LEU A 472 28.72 -15.88 -3.15
N GLU A 473 27.90 -15.37 -4.05
CA GLU A 473 28.37 -14.50 -5.12
C GLU A 473 28.24 -13.05 -4.69
N MET A 474 29.29 -12.25 -4.92
CA MET A 474 29.33 -10.82 -4.55
C MET A 474 29.95 -10.02 -5.67
N ASN A 475 29.48 -8.77 -5.86
CA ASN A 475 30.17 -7.76 -6.65
C ASN A 475 30.63 -6.62 -5.71
N VAL A 476 31.93 -6.42 -5.66
CA VAL A 476 32.57 -5.43 -4.77
C VAL A 476 32.90 -4.19 -5.60
N PRO A 477 32.32 -3.00 -5.29
CA PRO A 477 32.48 -1.80 -6.12
C PRO A 477 33.85 -1.14 -5.97
N SER A 478 34.53 -1.36 -4.85
CA SER A 478 35.89 -0.86 -4.58
C SER A 478 36.61 -1.78 -3.61
N ALA A 479 37.93 -1.90 -3.75
CA ALA A 479 38.71 -2.78 -2.89
C ALA A 479 38.56 -2.39 -1.41
N GLY A 480 38.28 -3.39 -0.55
CA GLY A 480 38.08 -3.17 0.88
C GLY A 480 38.28 -4.44 1.71
N ARG A 481 38.71 -4.26 2.97
CA ARG A 481 38.79 -5.40 3.90
C ARG A 481 37.40 -5.73 4.41
N GLY A 482 37.01 -7.01 4.30
CA GLY A 482 35.70 -7.46 4.71
C GLY A 482 35.74 -8.78 5.47
N THR A 483 34.70 -8.98 6.29
CA THR A 483 34.47 -10.22 7.02
C THR A 483 33.07 -10.72 6.71
N ILE A 484 32.94 -12.03 6.49
CA ILE A 484 31.67 -12.71 6.25
C ILE A 484 31.52 -13.80 7.29
N VAL A 485 30.44 -13.75 8.07
CA VAL A 485 30.18 -14.69 9.17
C VAL A 485 28.82 -15.36 8.97
N LEU A 486 28.75 -16.65 9.23
CA LEU A 486 27.53 -17.46 9.17
C LEU A 486 26.96 -17.66 10.58
N TYR A 487 25.65 -17.47 10.72
CA TYR A 487 24.87 -17.65 11.95
C TYR A 487 23.74 -18.64 11.76
N ASP A 488 23.32 -19.30 12.83
CA ASP A 488 22.03 -19.99 12.87
C ASP A 488 20.88 -19.00 13.14
N LEU A 489 19.63 -19.48 13.07
CA LEU A 489 18.44 -18.65 13.26
C LEU A 489 18.29 -18.07 14.68
N VAL A 490 19.01 -18.57 15.66
CA VAL A 490 19.04 -18.03 17.04
C VAL A 490 20.22 -17.07 17.26
N GLY A 491 20.91 -16.66 16.17
CA GLY A 491 22.01 -15.69 16.22
C GLY A 491 23.34 -16.25 16.72
N ARG A 492 23.46 -17.56 16.88
CA ARG A 492 24.74 -18.18 17.27
C ARG A 492 25.66 -18.28 16.06
N GLU A 493 26.89 -17.79 16.21
CA GLU A 493 27.92 -17.90 15.17
C GLU A 493 28.27 -19.36 14.87
N ILE A 494 28.14 -19.73 13.62
CA ILE A 494 28.51 -21.04 13.08
C ILE A 494 29.97 -21.03 12.63
N GLY A 495 30.42 -19.96 11.99
CA GLY A 495 31.80 -19.81 11.59
C GLY A 495 31.99 -18.65 10.61
N THR A 496 33.25 -18.31 10.37
CA THR A 496 33.63 -17.25 9.43
C THR A 496 33.82 -17.85 8.05
N ILE A 497 33.05 -17.35 7.08
CA ILE A 497 33.15 -17.73 5.66
C ILE A 497 34.38 -17.08 5.02
N ALA A 498 34.63 -15.80 5.31
CA ALA A 498 35.80 -15.09 4.81
C ALA A 498 36.21 -13.94 5.76
N ASN A 499 37.53 -13.67 5.84
CA ASN A 499 38.08 -12.48 6.47
C ASN A 499 39.33 -12.08 5.70
N GLN A 500 39.15 -11.26 4.65
CA GLN A 500 40.21 -10.94 3.71
C GLN A 500 40.04 -9.56 3.06
N LEU A 501 41.00 -9.17 2.25
CA LEU A 501 40.86 -8.04 1.34
C LEU A 501 40.08 -8.52 0.11
N PHE A 502 38.94 -7.91 -0.17
CA PHE A 502 38.21 -8.08 -1.42
C PHE A 502 38.64 -7.02 -2.41
N PHE A 503 39.02 -7.41 -3.61
CA PHE A 503 39.31 -6.49 -4.71
C PHE A 503 38.00 -6.09 -5.40
N GLU A 504 38.03 -5.00 -6.15
CA GLU A 504 36.94 -4.62 -7.03
C GLU A 504 36.56 -5.74 -7.99
N GLY A 505 35.26 -5.97 -8.20
CA GLY A 505 34.73 -6.97 -9.11
C GLY A 505 34.03 -8.14 -8.42
N ARG A 506 33.85 -9.23 -9.18
CA ARG A 506 33.06 -10.39 -8.75
C ARG A 506 33.86 -11.36 -7.90
N HIS A 507 33.21 -11.83 -6.84
CA HIS A 507 33.75 -12.88 -5.96
C HIS A 507 32.72 -13.99 -5.84
N SER A 508 33.19 -15.25 -5.81
CA SER A 508 32.34 -16.44 -5.57
C SER A 508 33.01 -17.30 -4.50
N ILE A 509 32.31 -17.55 -3.40
CA ILE A 509 32.86 -18.29 -2.24
C ILE A 509 31.98 -19.48 -1.98
N ASP A 510 32.52 -20.68 -1.99
CA ASP A 510 31.84 -21.90 -1.54
C ASP A 510 31.67 -21.87 -0.02
N ILE A 511 30.42 -21.77 0.47
CA ILE A 511 30.14 -21.63 1.88
C ILE A 511 30.45 -22.91 2.64
N LYS A 512 30.19 -24.08 2.05
CA LYS A 512 30.47 -25.38 2.71
C LYS A 512 31.96 -25.60 2.87
N GLU A 513 32.74 -25.30 1.82
CA GLU A 513 34.19 -25.40 1.84
C GLU A 513 34.81 -24.39 2.82
N ALA A 514 34.36 -23.12 2.75
CA ALA A 514 34.90 -22.05 3.59
C ALA A 514 34.69 -22.29 5.09
N ILE A 515 33.54 -22.83 5.48
CA ILE A 515 33.23 -23.16 6.88
C ILE A 515 34.03 -24.39 7.36
N GLY A 516 34.44 -25.28 6.45
CA GLY A 516 35.28 -26.43 6.78
C GLY A 516 34.68 -27.49 7.70
N LYS A 517 33.38 -27.41 7.98
CA LYS A 517 32.62 -28.38 8.79
C LYS A 517 31.27 -28.68 8.16
N ARG A 518 30.72 -29.85 8.48
CA ARG A 518 29.41 -30.25 7.98
C ARG A 518 28.32 -29.36 8.53
N LEU A 519 27.64 -28.63 7.66
CA LEU A 519 26.44 -27.86 8.01
C LEU A 519 25.21 -28.76 7.97
N SER A 520 24.31 -28.61 8.94
CA SER A 520 23.04 -29.33 8.95
C SER A 520 22.09 -28.76 7.90
N PHE A 521 21.14 -29.59 7.44
CA PHE A 521 20.03 -29.07 6.64
C PHE A 521 19.27 -28.01 7.43
N GLY A 522 19.02 -26.85 6.83
CA GLY A 522 18.28 -25.78 7.47
C GLY A 522 18.65 -24.40 6.95
N GLN A 523 17.96 -23.42 7.49
CA GLN A 523 18.17 -22.02 7.17
C GLN A 523 19.26 -21.42 8.08
N TYR A 524 20.10 -20.58 7.48
CA TYR A 524 21.18 -19.85 8.12
C TYR A 524 21.14 -18.39 7.69
N ILE A 525 21.77 -17.51 8.45
CA ILE A 525 21.96 -16.11 8.11
C ILE A 525 23.45 -15.85 7.95
N TYR A 526 23.86 -15.24 6.85
CA TYR A 526 25.22 -14.72 6.73
C TYR A 526 25.23 -13.21 6.86
N ARG A 527 26.28 -12.68 7.47
CA ARG A 527 26.52 -11.25 7.62
C ARG A 527 27.85 -10.88 6.98
N ILE A 528 27.80 -9.88 6.10
CA ILE A 528 28.95 -9.28 5.45
C ILE A 528 29.23 -7.94 6.13
N SER A 529 30.48 -7.70 6.52
CA SER A 529 30.97 -6.41 6.99
C SER A 529 32.05 -5.95 6.03
N LEU A 530 31.81 -4.87 5.27
CA LEU A 530 32.74 -4.37 4.24
C LEU A 530 32.68 -2.83 4.23
N GLY A 531 33.84 -2.19 4.33
CA GLY A 531 33.94 -0.72 4.28
C GLY A 531 33.17 0.03 5.39
N GLY A 532 32.95 -0.62 6.54
CA GLY A 532 32.17 -0.04 7.66
C GLY A 532 30.66 -0.25 7.54
N GLN A 533 30.19 -0.83 6.44
CA GLN A 533 28.79 -1.18 6.24
C GLN A 533 28.57 -2.67 6.56
N HIS A 534 27.32 -3.00 6.94
CA HIS A 534 26.90 -4.35 7.27
C HIS A 534 25.71 -4.77 6.40
N TYR A 535 25.79 -5.97 5.86
CA TYR A 535 24.75 -6.58 5.02
C TYR A 535 24.45 -7.98 5.53
N SER A 536 23.19 -8.37 5.56
CA SER A 536 22.79 -9.71 6.00
C SER A 536 21.73 -10.29 5.06
N LYS A 537 21.81 -11.59 4.82
CA LYS A 537 20.78 -12.36 4.09
C LYS A 537 20.70 -13.77 4.64
N SER A 538 19.55 -14.40 4.43
CA SER A 538 19.37 -15.81 4.72
C SER A 538 19.83 -16.69 3.57
N LEU A 539 20.19 -17.93 3.87
CA LEU A 539 20.46 -18.97 2.91
C LEU A 539 19.97 -20.32 3.44
N MET A 540 19.68 -21.26 2.54
CA MET A 540 19.25 -22.61 2.85
C MET A 540 20.39 -23.60 2.56
N ILE A 541 20.78 -24.42 3.53
CA ILE A 541 21.65 -25.58 3.30
C ILE A 541 20.76 -26.79 3.02
N LYS A 542 20.91 -27.38 1.84
CA LYS A 542 20.18 -28.57 1.38
C LYS A 542 21.05 -29.81 1.45
#